data_e07440672f7bf2e14896c5b887f53fe7
#
_entry.id   e07440672f7bf2e14896c5b887f53fe7
#
_cell.length_a   1.000
_cell.length_b   1.000
_cell.length_c   1.000
_cell.angle_alpha   90.00
_cell.angle_beta   90.00
_cell.angle_gamma   90.00
#
_symmetry.space_group_name_H-M   'P 1'
#
loop_
_entity.id
_entity.type
_entity.pdbx_description
1 polymer ?
#
loop_
_entity_poly.entity_id
_entity_poly.type
_entity_poly.pdbx_seq_one_letter_code
_entity_poly.pdbx_strand_id
1 'polypeptide(L)'
;NGRSALDAAELMNIGVNYLREHVPTDVRMHYAYIDNGQPANVVPDLAKTNYFIRSSKRSRTEDVSQRVDSCAKGAALMTGTTVDIELLGSCKEMKVNRVLAELYYQAMKEIPTPEYTDEELSFAANISKEANLPNNGIYFTGLEPLEPAPVPISIGTDAAEVSHAVPLITISAATMCKGTPLHHWAAAKQAGMSIGQKGMLYAARCMAEGT
;
A
#
# COMPACT_ATOMS: atom_id res chain seq x y z
N ASN A 1 34.76 17.49 18.94
CA ASN A 1 34.59 16.05 19.22
C ASN A 1 33.11 15.68 19.39
N GLY A 2 32.24 16.21 18.51
CA GLY A 2 30.83 15.89 18.50
C GLY A 2 30.58 14.44 18.07
N ARG A 3 29.42 13.91 18.45
CA ARG A 3 28.87 12.64 17.93
C ARG A 3 27.67 12.98 17.07
N SER A 4 27.68 12.48 15.84
CA SER A 4 26.66 12.80 14.83
C SER A 4 25.50 11.80 14.86
N ALA A 5 24.30 12.28 15.13
CA ALA A 5 23.09 11.47 15.01
C ALA A 5 22.79 11.11 13.56
N LEU A 6 23.18 11.96 12.59
CA LEU A 6 23.04 11.66 11.17
C LEU A 6 23.92 10.48 10.74
N ASP A 7 25.18 10.43 11.20
CA ASP A 7 26.08 9.31 10.90
C ASP A 7 25.51 7.99 11.43
N ALA A 8 24.89 8.01 12.62
CA ALA A 8 24.19 6.86 13.15
C ALA A 8 23.01 6.42 12.24
N ALA A 9 22.20 7.36 11.78
CA ALA A 9 21.09 7.07 10.88
C ALA A 9 21.57 6.53 9.52
N GLU A 10 22.68 7.07 8.98
CA GLU A 10 23.28 6.56 7.74
C GLU A 10 23.84 5.16 7.90
N LEU A 11 24.57 4.88 8.97
CA LEU A 11 25.08 3.54 9.26
C LEU A 11 23.95 2.52 9.49
N MET A 12 22.86 2.92 10.15
CA MET A 12 21.66 2.10 10.26
C MET A 12 21.10 1.76 8.87
N ASN A 13 20.95 2.76 8.00
CA ASN A 13 20.41 2.57 6.66
C ASN A 13 21.30 1.65 5.80
N ILE A 14 22.62 1.77 5.93
CA ILE A 14 23.60 0.85 5.31
C ILE A 14 23.39 -0.58 5.82
N GLY A 15 23.31 -0.76 7.13
CA GLY A 15 23.08 -2.07 7.76
C GLY A 15 21.77 -2.71 7.29
N VAL A 16 20.69 -1.93 7.21
CA VAL A 16 19.39 -2.39 6.69
C VAL A 16 19.45 -2.73 5.20
N ASN A 17 20.24 -2.01 4.41
CA ASN A 17 20.43 -2.33 3.00
C ASN A 17 21.15 -3.68 2.80
N TYR A 18 22.14 -4.01 3.62
CA TYR A 18 22.73 -5.37 3.62
C TYR A 18 21.76 -6.42 4.12
N LEU A 19 20.91 -6.11 5.09
CA LEU A 19 19.88 -7.01 5.59
C LEU A 19 18.90 -7.44 4.47
N ARG A 20 18.69 -6.65 3.42
CA ARG A 20 17.79 -6.98 2.30
C ARG A 20 18.14 -8.29 1.59
N GLU A 21 19.40 -8.67 1.57
CA GLU A 21 19.85 -9.92 0.97
C GLU A 21 19.50 -11.16 1.82
N HIS A 22 19.13 -10.95 3.09
CA HIS A 22 18.95 -12.01 4.09
C HIS A 22 17.52 -12.07 4.65
N VAL A 23 16.54 -11.60 3.87
CA VAL A 23 15.12 -11.65 4.21
C VAL A 23 14.33 -12.37 3.12
N PRO A 24 13.15 -12.94 3.41
CA PRO A 24 12.28 -13.53 2.40
C PRO A 24 11.96 -12.57 1.25
N THR A 25 11.75 -13.10 0.06
CA THR A 25 11.56 -12.32 -1.18
C THR A 25 10.31 -11.43 -1.19
N ASP A 26 9.32 -11.73 -0.35
CA ASP A 26 8.10 -10.93 -0.18
C ASP A 26 8.26 -9.75 0.79
N VAL A 27 9.40 -9.67 1.49
CA VAL A 27 9.69 -8.55 2.39
C VAL A 27 10.06 -7.30 1.59
N ARG A 28 9.50 -6.17 2.00
CA ARG A 28 9.89 -4.85 1.53
C ARG A 28 10.19 -3.95 2.70
N MET A 29 11.31 -3.25 2.62
CA MET A 29 11.75 -2.28 3.62
C MET A 29 11.94 -0.94 2.92
N HIS A 30 11.24 0.07 3.37
CA HIS A 30 11.35 1.44 2.87
C HIS A 30 11.71 2.35 4.03
N TYR A 31 12.52 3.36 3.77
CA TYR A 31 12.80 4.37 4.77
C TYR A 31 12.84 5.77 4.17
N ALA A 32 12.61 6.74 5.02
CA ALA A 32 12.77 8.15 4.71
C ALA A 32 13.29 8.88 5.94
N TYR A 33 14.16 9.89 5.74
CA TYR A 33 14.49 10.82 6.79
C TYR A 33 13.29 11.74 7.04
N ILE A 34 12.91 11.89 8.31
CA ILE A 34 11.95 12.89 8.76
C ILE A 34 12.70 14.14 9.21
N ASP A 35 13.86 13.93 9.85
CA ASP A 35 14.78 14.98 10.25
C ASP A 35 16.20 14.45 10.03
N ASN A 36 17.01 15.19 9.31
CA ASN A 36 18.40 14.81 9.01
C ASN A 36 19.43 15.79 9.61
N GLY A 37 19.00 16.68 10.47
CA GLY A 37 19.86 17.56 11.26
C GLY A 37 19.98 19.00 10.74
N GLN A 38 21.11 19.61 11.03
CA GLN A 38 21.43 21.02 10.87
C GLN A 38 22.13 21.32 9.54
N PRO A 39 22.51 22.58 9.28
CA PRO A 39 23.39 22.91 8.15
C PRO A 39 24.65 22.05 8.11
N ALA A 40 25.20 21.83 6.93
CA ALA A 40 26.29 20.90 6.67
C ALA A 40 27.57 21.09 7.52
N ASN A 41 27.79 22.26 8.09
CA ASN A 41 28.91 22.60 8.94
C ASN A 41 28.63 22.43 10.46
N VAL A 42 27.47 21.91 10.82
CA VAL A 42 27.03 21.65 12.19
C VAL A 42 26.84 20.16 12.39
N VAL A 43 27.44 19.58 13.43
CA VAL A 43 27.25 18.17 13.78
C VAL A 43 25.84 17.98 14.32
N PRO A 44 24.98 17.15 13.68
CA PRO A 44 23.60 16.96 14.11
C PRO A 44 23.52 16.24 15.46
N ASP A 45 22.77 16.79 16.37
CA ASP A 45 22.46 16.19 17.68
C ASP A 45 21.22 15.29 17.64
N LEU A 46 20.37 15.45 16.61
CA LEU A 46 19.17 14.66 16.38
C LEU A 46 19.06 14.30 14.89
N ALA A 47 18.68 13.05 14.61
CA ALA A 47 18.21 12.60 13.30
C ALA A 47 17.03 11.64 13.49
N LYS A 48 16.03 11.71 12.61
CA LYS A 48 14.84 10.85 12.64
C LYS A 48 14.64 10.16 11.31
N THR A 49 14.48 8.85 11.36
CA THR A 49 14.20 8.02 10.18
C THR A 49 12.91 7.23 10.40
N ASN A 50 12.01 7.25 9.44
CA ASN A 50 10.82 6.43 9.45
C ASN A 50 11.04 5.19 8.56
N TYR A 51 10.62 4.04 9.05
CA TYR A 51 10.69 2.77 8.34
C TYR A 51 9.30 2.17 8.12
N PHE A 52 9.07 1.68 6.90
CA PHE A 52 7.96 0.79 6.56
C PHE A 52 8.51 -0.59 6.23
N ILE A 53 8.11 -1.60 7.00
CA ILE A 53 8.47 -2.99 6.80
C ILE A 53 7.19 -3.74 6.43
N ARG A 54 7.19 -4.40 5.28
CA ARG A 54 6.02 -5.10 4.74
C ARG A 54 6.37 -6.53 4.36
N SER A 55 5.42 -7.44 4.55
CA SER A 55 5.50 -8.83 4.15
C SER A 55 4.08 -9.41 4.04
N SER A 56 3.93 -10.56 3.43
CA SER A 56 2.66 -11.29 3.34
C SER A 56 2.22 -11.91 4.68
N LYS A 57 3.07 -11.89 5.72
CA LYS A 57 2.77 -12.43 7.05
C LYS A 57 3.32 -11.54 8.15
N ARG A 58 2.51 -11.30 9.18
CA ARG A 58 2.91 -10.51 10.34
C ARG A 58 4.15 -11.08 11.05
N SER A 59 4.22 -12.39 11.24
CA SER A 59 5.38 -13.02 11.91
C SER A 59 6.73 -12.71 11.22
N ARG A 60 6.73 -12.58 9.88
CA ARG A 60 7.92 -12.17 9.13
C ARG A 60 8.23 -10.68 9.33
N THR A 61 7.21 -9.84 9.36
CA THR A 61 7.38 -8.40 9.61
C THR A 61 7.98 -8.17 10.99
N GLU A 62 7.51 -8.92 12.00
CA GLU A 62 8.01 -8.85 13.37
C GLU A 62 9.47 -9.29 13.47
N ASP A 63 9.86 -10.43 12.85
CA ASP A 63 11.26 -10.88 12.80
C ASP A 63 12.17 -9.81 12.15
N VAL A 64 11.78 -9.34 10.96
CA VAL A 64 12.58 -8.35 10.23
C VAL A 64 12.65 -7.02 10.98
N SER A 65 11.57 -6.60 11.65
CA SER A 65 11.55 -5.38 12.48
C SER A 65 12.59 -5.46 13.60
N GLN A 66 12.67 -6.57 14.33
CA GLN A 66 13.68 -6.79 15.37
C GLN A 66 15.11 -6.72 14.82
N ARG A 67 15.33 -7.21 13.61
CA ARG A 67 16.63 -7.13 12.94
C ARG A 67 16.98 -5.70 12.51
N VAL A 68 15.98 -4.93 12.05
CA VAL A 68 16.13 -3.49 11.76
C VAL A 68 16.45 -2.71 13.05
N ASP A 69 15.77 -3.02 14.16
CA ASP A 69 16.06 -2.45 15.47
C ASP A 69 17.50 -2.76 15.92
N SER A 70 17.98 -3.95 15.61
CA SER A 70 19.38 -4.33 15.91
C SER A 70 20.37 -3.52 15.07
N CYS A 71 20.06 -3.20 13.82
CA CYS A 71 20.86 -2.28 13.01
C CYS A 71 20.93 -0.87 13.64
N ALA A 72 19.79 -0.36 14.12
CA ALA A 72 19.72 0.93 14.79
C ALA A 72 20.59 0.96 16.07
N LYS A 73 20.46 -0.06 16.92
CA LYS A 73 21.25 -0.19 18.15
C LYS A 73 22.76 -0.32 17.85
N GLY A 74 23.12 -1.11 16.82
CA GLY A 74 24.50 -1.25 16.38
C GLY A 74 25.10 0.08 15.87
N ALA A 75 24.33 0.82 15.06
CA ALA A 75 24.74 2.12 14.54
C ALA A 75 24.94 3.15 15.66
N ALA A 76 24.04 3.19 16.63
CA ALA A 76 24.17 4.06 17.80
C ALA A 76 25.43 3.72 18.60
N LEU A 77 25.71 2.44 18.80
CA LEU A 77 26.93 1.98 19.48
C LEU A 77 28.21 2.42 18.74
N MET A 78 28.24 2.24 17.41
CA MET A 78 29.40 2.61 16.58
C MET A 78 29.70 4.11 16.62
N THR A 79 28.68 4.95 16.70
CA THR A 79 28.82 6.42 16.70
C THR A 79 28.89 7.03 18.08
N GLY A 80 28.65 6.24 19.14
CA GLY A 80 28.59 6.74 20.53
C GLY A 80 27.39 7.65 20.77
N THR A 81 26.30 7.41 20.06
CA THR A 81 24.99 8.08 20.20
C THR A 81 23.99 7.18 20.95
N THR A 82 22.77 7.64 21.15
CA THR A 82 21.63 6.87 21.65
C THR A 82 20.57 6.71 20.56
N VAL A 83 19.72 5.70 20.68
CA VAL A 83 18.58 5.51 19.78
C VAL A 83 17.33 5.22 20.58
N ASP A 84 16.24 5.91 20.22
CA ASP A 84 14.89 5.61 20.64
C ASP A 84 14.12 5.04 19.45
N ILE A 85 13.37 3.95 19.69
CA ILE A 85 12.61 3.24 18.66
C ILE A 85 11.15 3.22 19.07
N GLU A 86 10.29 3.75 18.22
CA GLU A 86 8.85 3.81 18.41
C GLU A 86 8.13 3.00 17.34
N LEU A 87 7.25 2.09 17.74
CA LEU A 87 6.34 1.41 16.83
C LEU A 87 5.09 2.26 16.61
N LEU A 88 4.99 2.90 15.45
CA LEU A 88 3.87 3.77 15.10
C LEU A 88 2.59 3.01 14.78
N GLY A 89 2.70 1.80 14.25
CA GLY A 89 1.56 0.95 13.92
C GLY A 89 1.97 -0.35 13.25
N SER A 90 1.10 -1.32 13.30
CA SER A 90 1.23 -2.58 12.57
C SER A 90 -0.13 -3.16 12.26
N CYS A 91 -0.22 -3.97 11.20
CA CYS A 91 -1.43 -4.74 10.90
C CYS A 91 -1.05 -6.18 10.53
N LYS A 92 -2.02 -7.09 10.69
CA LYS A 92 -1.89 -8.48 10.27
C LYS A 92 -2.16 -8.62 8.77
N GLU A 93 -1.86 -9.79 8.24
CA GLU A 93 -2.37 -10.19 6.93
C GLU A 93 -3.90 -10.37 6.98
N MET A 94 -4.59 -10.05 5.88
CA MET A 94 -6.03 -10.22 5.79
C MET A 94 -6.41 -11.70 5.78
N LYS A 95 -7.37 -12.08 6.60
CA LYS A 95 -8.05 -13.37 6.55
C LYS A 95 -9.11 -13.34 5.44
N VAL A 96 -8.90 -14.12 4.40
CA VAL A 96 -9.87 -14.26 3.31
C VAL A 96 -11.03 -15.13 3.75
N ASN A 97 -12.26 -14.61 3.66
CA ASN A 97 -13.49 -15.37 3.86
C ASN A 97 -14.04 -15.84 2.51
N ARG A 98 -13.74 -17.09 2.16
CA ARG A 98 -14.13 -17.67 0.88
C ARG A 98 -15.64 -17.76 0.70
N VAL A 99 -16.37 -18.08 1.76
CA VAL A 99 -17.84 -18.20 1.72
C VAL A 99 -18.48 -16.86 1.38
N LEU A 100 -18.04 -15.78 2.03
CA LEU A 100 -18.52 -14.44 1.70
C LEU A 100 -18.08 -14.03 0.29
N ALA A 101 -16.87 -14.35 -0.14
CA ALA A 101 -16.39 -14.03 -1.48
C ALA A 101 -17.26 -14.67 -2.57
N GLU A 102 -17.64 -15.93 -2.40
CA GLU A 102 -18.52 -16.65 -3.31
C GLU A 102 -19.94 -16.08 -3.31
N LEU A 103 -20.49 -15.77 -2.13
CA LEU A 103 -21.80 -15.16 -1.99
C LEU A 103 -21.89 -13.81 -2.71
N TYR A 104 -20.97 -12.91 -2.40
CA TYR A 104 -20.91 -11.59 -3.03
C TYR A 104 -20.64 -11.67 -4.54
N TYR A 105 -19.82 -12.62 -4.98
CA TYR A 105 -19.56 -12.83 -6.39
C TYR A 105 -20.82 -13.25 -7.15
N GLN A 106 -21.68 -14.09 -6.56
CA GLN A 106 -22.96 -14.44 -7.18
C GLN A 106 -23.90 -13.23 -7.22
N ALA A 107 -24.01 -12.46 -6.14
CA ALA A 107 -24.81 -11.23 -6.12
C ALA A 107 -24.33 -10.21 -7.18
N MET A 108 -23.02 -10.05 -7.32
CA MET A 108 -22.44 -9.12 -8.30
C MET A 108 -22.74 -9.51 -9.76
N LYS A 109 -22.99 -10.79 -10.06
CA LYS A 109 -23.39 -11.23 -11.42
C LYS A 109 -24.75 -10.72 -11.85
N GLU A 110 -25.65 -10.49 -10.90
CA GLU A 110 -27.01 -10.03 -11.15
C GLU A 110 -27.08 -8.50 -11.30
N ILE A 111 -26.01 -7.78 -10.96
CA ILE A 111 -25.96 -6.32 -10.98
C ILE A 111 -25.39 -5.84 -12.33
N PRO A 112 -26.15 -5.04 -13.11
CA PRO A 112 -25.65 -4.49 -14.35
C PRO A 112 -24.42 -3.61 -14.12
N THR A 113 -23.36 -3.84 -14.91
CA THR A 113 -22.17 -3.00 -14.90
C THR A 113 -22.48 -1.61 -15.45
N PRO A 114 -21.76 -0.56 -15.01
CA PRO A 114 -21.95 0.79 -15.52
C PRO A 114 -21.72 0.87 -17.03
N GLU A 115 -22.61 1.58 -17.73
CA GLU A 115 -22.41 1.97 -19.11
C GLU A 115 -21.75 3.35 -19.18
N TYR A 116 -20.88 3.54 -20.16
CA TYR A 116 -20.14 4.81 -20.35
C TYR A 116 -20.59 5.48 -21.65
N THR A 117 -20.73 6.80 -21.57
CA THR A 117 -21.07 7.64 -22.73
C THR A 117 -19.84 7.88 -23.62
N ASP A 118 -20.07 8.34 -24.86
CA ASP A 118 -18.98 8.70 -25.77
C ASP A 118 -18.09 9.82 -25.22
N GLU A 119 -18.65 10.73 -24.44
CA GLU A 119 -17.91 11.79 -23.76
C GLU A 119 -16.97 11.21 -22.67
N GLU A 120 -17.47 10.24 -21.91
CA GLU A 120 -16.65 9.54 -20.88
C GLU A 120 -15.54 8.70 -21.52
N LEU A 121 -15.82 8.02 -22.61
CA LEU A 121 -14.83 7.26 -23.37
C LEU A 121 -13.77 8.20 -23.98
N SER A 122 -14.18 9.34 -24.52
CA SER A 122 -13.26 10.37 -25.04
C SER A 122 -12.40 10.97 -23.93
N PHE A 123 -12.98 11.22 -22.76
CA PHE A 123 -12.25 11.68 -21.57
C PHE A 123 -11.21 10.65 -21.13
N ALA A 124 -11.57 9.36 -21.08
CA ALA A 124 -10.66 8.31 -20.72
C ALA A 124 -9.47 8.19 -21.68
N ALA A 125 -9.73 8.29 -22.99
CA ALA A 125 -8.68 8.28 -24.00
C ALA A 125 -7.72 9.48 -23.84
N ASN A 126 -8.25 10.69 -23.60
CA ASN A 126 -7.48 11.90 -23.41
C ASN A 126 -6.62 11.83 -22.14
N ILE A 127 -7.19 11.44 -21.00
CA ILE A 127 -6.44 11.34 -19.75
C ILE A 127 -5.35 10.26 -19.83
N SER A 128 -5.62 9.16 -20.51
CA SER A 128 -4.64 8.10 -20.74
C SER A 128 -3.46 8.59 -21.57
N LYS A 129 -3.74 9.38 -22.62
CA LYS A 129 -2.71 10.00 -23.45
C LYS A 129 -1.88 11.03 -22.70
N GLU A 130 -2.52 11.95 -21.96
CA GLU A 130 -1.83 12.97 -21.16
C GLU A 130 -0.97 12.37 -20.04
N ALA A 131 -1.44 11.29 -19.41
CA ALA A 131 -0.76 10.62 -18.32
C ALA A 131 0.17 9.48 -18.79
N ASN A 132 0.31 9.28 -20.11
CA ASN A 132 1.06 8.18 -20.70
C ASN A 132 0.72 6.81 -20.10
N LEU A 133 -0.59 6.54 -19.93
CA LEU A 133 -1.09 5.31 -19.36
C LEU A 133 -1.16 4.19 -20.41
N PRO A 134 -0.95 2.93 -20.02
CA PRO A 134 -1.22 1.80 -20.90
C PRO A 134 -2.72 1.67 -21.18
N ASN A 135 -3.08 0.92 -22.24
CA ASN A 135 -4.45 0.56 -22.60
C ASN A 135 -5.37 1.68 -23.12
N ASN A 136 -4.84 2.86 -23.48
CA ASN A 136 -5.56 3.93 -24.19
C ASN A 136 -6.96 4.28 -23.64
N GLY A 137 -7.13 4.29 -22.31
CA GLY A 137 -8.38 4.67 -21.68
C GLY A 137 -9.49 3.62 -21.70
N ILE A 138 -9.17 2.35 -21.84
CA ILE A 138 -10.14 1.26 -21.76
C ILE A 138 -10.69 1.14 -20.34
N TYR A 139 -12.01 1.07 -20.21
CA TYR A 139 -12.68 0.79 -18.93
C TYR A 139 -12.82 -0.71 -18.68
N PHE A 140 -13.03 -1.05 -17.42
CA PHE A 140 -13.50 -2.37 -17.05
C PHE A 140 -15.01 -2.46 -17.35
N THR A 141 -15.40 -3.42 -18.16
CA THR A 141 -16.79 -3.60 -18.65
C THR A 141 -17.37 -4.93 -18.25
N GLY A 142 -17.03 -5.47 -17.11
CA GLY A 142 -17.53 -6.75 -16.66
C GLY A 142 -17.08 -7.11 -15.27
N LEU A 143 -17.50 -8.25 -14.80
CA LEU A 143 -17.07 -8.84 -13.54
C LEU A 143 -15.87 -9.74 -13.79
N GLU A 144 -14.75 -9.44 -13.16
CA GLU A 144 -13.56 -10.31 -13.20
C GLU A 144 -13.86 -11.65 -12.51
N PRO A 145 -13.34 -12.77 -13.03
CA PRO A 145 -13.53 -14.08 -12.40
C PRO A 145 -13.05 -14.10 -10.96
N LEU A 146 -13.78 -14.81 -10.11
CA LEU A 146 -13.33 -15.05 -8.74
C LEU A 146 -12.16 -16.03 -8.76
N GLU A 147 -11.00 -15.57 -8.28
CA GLU A 147 -9.80 -16.40 -8.23
C GLU A 147 -10.03 -17.66 -7.37
N PRO A 148 -9.54 -18.84 -7.80
CA PRO A 148 -9.73 -20.09 -7.08
C PRO A 148 -9.04 -20.10 -5.71
N ALA A 149 -7.97 -19.32 -5.57
CA ALA A 149 -7.23 -19.15 -4.33
C ALA A 149 -6.88 -17.67 -4.09
N PRO A 150 -6.69 -17.25 -2.84
CA PRO A 150 -6.26 -15.89 -2.54
C PRO A 150 -4.92 -15.56 -3.21
N VAL A 151 -4.88 -14.44 -3.95
CA VAL A 151 -3.64 -13.92 -4.53
C VAL A 151 -3.02 -12.93 -3.54
N PRO A 152 -1.80 -13.17 -3.08
CA PRO A 152 -1.12 -12.22 -2.19
C PRO A 152 -0.89 -10.89 -2.90
N ILE A 153 -1.40 -9.81 -2.32
CA ILE A 153 -1.13 -8.44 -2.77
C ILE A 153 -0.37 -7.70 -1.67
N SER A 154 0.60 -6.87 -2.07
CA SER A 154 1.43 -6.11 -1.13
C SER A 154 0.79 -4.77 -0.73
N ILE A 155 -0.52 -4.78 -0.45
CA ILE A 155 -1.27 -3.62 0.03
C ILE A 155 -1.62 -3.86 1.49
N GLY A 156 -1.20 -2.94 2.38
CA GLY A 156 -1.58 -2.95 3.79
C GLY A 156 -2.89 -2.19 4.00
N THR A 157 -3.75 -2.74 4.86
CA THR A 157 -4.99 -2.10 5.32
C THR A 157 -5.31 -2.53 6.74
N ASP A 158 -5.83 -1.61 7.54
CA ASP A 158 -6.33 -1.88 8.89
C ASP A 158 -7.59 -2.76 8.91
N ALA A 159 -8.33 -2.83 7.79
CA ALA A 159 -9.41 -3.80 7.60
C ALA A 159 -8.94 -5.26 7.82
N ALA A 160 -7.65 -5.53 7.66
CA ALA A 160 -7.08 -6.82 7.97
C ALA A 160 -7.27 -7.21 9.45
N GLU A 161 -7.14 -6.27 10.39
CA GLU A 161 -7.40 -6.54 11.82
C GLU A 161 -8.87 -6.92 12.05
N VAL A 162 -9.82 -6.27 11.36
CA VAL A 162 -11.24 -6.60 11.42
C VAL A 162 -11.49 -8.02 10.95
N SER A 163 -10.77 -8.48 9.90
CA SER A 163 -10.91 -9.84 9.36
C SER A 163 -10.52 -10.94 10.35
N HIS A 164 -9.75 -10.60 11.39
CA HIS A 164 -9.39 -11.53 12.47
C HIS A 164 -10.43 -11.58 13.61
N ALA A 165 -11.31 -10.58 13.68
CA ALA A 165 -12.35 -10.48 14.71
C ALA A 165 -13.73 -10.96 14.21
N VAL A 166 -14.06 -10.62 12.94
CA VAL A 166 -15.36 -10.96 12.33
C VAL A 166 -15.17 -11.37 10.87
N PRO A 167 -16.12 -12.11 10.27
CA PRO A 167 -16.14 -12.36 8.83
C PRO A 167 -16.13 -11.03 8.05
N LEU A 168 -15.21 -10.90 7.12
CA LEU A 168 -15.02 -9.69 6.34
C LEU A 168 -14.84 -10.04 4.87
N ILE A 169 -15.42 -9.23 4.00
CA ILE A 169 -15.20 -9.21 2.55
C ILE A 169 -14.80 -7.80 2.11
N THR A 170 -13.91 -7.73 1.15
CA THR A 170 -13.58 -6.50 0.43
C THR A 170 -13.94 -6.70 -1.04
N ILE A 171 -14.77 -5.82 -1.58
CA ILE A 171 -15.09 -5.77 -3.00
C ILE A 171 -14.39 -4.57 -3.65
N SER A 172 -14.05 -4.71 -4.92
CA SER A 172 -13.46 -3.63 -5.71
C SER A 172 -14.38 -3.29 -6.87
N ALA A 173 -14.56 -2.00 -7.13
CA ALA A 173 -15.28 -1.49 -8.28
C ALA A 173 -14.40 -0.55 -9.09
N ALA A 174 -14.55 -0.57 -10.42
CA ALA A 174 -13.80 0.29 -11.31
C ALA A 174 -14.30 1.74 -11.19
N THR A 175 -13.42 2.64 -10.75
CA THR A 175 -13.66 4.08 -10.64
C THR A 175 -12.77 4.89 -11.58
N MET A 176 -11.93 4.22 -12.36
CA MET A 176 -10.97 4.80 -13.28
C MET A 176 -10.68 3.85 -14.44
N CYS A 177 -10.11 4.35 -15.52
CA CYS A 177 -9.75 3.52 -16.66
C CYS A 177 -8.58 2.58 -16.34
N LYS A 178 -8.53 1.47 -17.06
CA LYS A 178 -7.55 0.40 -16.88
C LYS A 178 -6.12 0.93 -17.04
N GLY A 179 -5.26 0.53 -16.12
CA GLY A 179 -3.84 0.95 -16.12
C GLY A 179 -3.54 2.27 -15.41
N THR A 180 -4.56 2.94 -14.83
CA THR A 180 -4.34 4.14 -14.01
C THR A 180 -3.69 3.73 -12.67
N PRO A 181 -2.49 4.26 -12.34
CA PRO A 181 -1.89 3.99 -11.03
C PRO A 181 -2.65 4.69 -9.90
N LEU A 182 -2.80 4.01 -8.76
CA LEU A 182 -3.55 4.54 -7.61
C LEU A 182 -2.97 5.86 -7.06
N HIS A 183 -1.66 5.99 -7.00
CA HIS A 183 -0.96 7.18 -6.50
C HIS A 183 -0.54 8.10 -7.65
N HIS A 184 -1.52 8.54 -8.46
CA HIS A 184 -1.29 9.36 -9.64
C HIS A 184 -2.37 10.45 -9.78
N TRP A 185 -2.02 11.62 -10.31
CA TRP A 185 -2.96 12.71 -10.53
C TRP A 185 -4.17 12.30 -11.40
N ALA A 186 -3.95 11.40 -12.37
CA ALA A 186 -5.01 10.88 -13.24
C ALA A 186 -6.05 10.07 -12.46
N ALA A 187 -5.67 9.36 -11.40
CA ALA A 187 -6.61 8.67 -10.52
C ALA A 187 -7.49 9.67 -9.76
N ALA A 188 -6.89 10.70 -9.17
CA ALA A 188 -7.61 11.75 -8.45
C ALA A 188 -8.61 12.48 -9.37
N LYS A 189 -8.21 12.81 -10.61
CA LYS A 189 -9.09 13.46 -11.59
C LYS A 189 -10.27 12.58 -11.97
N GLN A 190 -10.06 11.29 -12.24
CA GLN A 190 -11.11 10.35 -12.63
C GLN A 190 -12.09 10.07 -11.48
N ALA A 191 -11.60 9.98 -10.24
CA ALA A 191 -12.45 9.77 -9.07
C ALA A 191 -13.48 10.89 -8.87
N GLY A 192 -13.15 12.12 -9.23
CA GLY A 192 -14.05 13.27 -9.17
C GLY A 192 -15.02 13.42 -10.35
N MET A 193 -14.94 12.58 -11.37
CA MET A 193 -15.76 12.62 -12.58
C MET A 193 -16.92 11.63 -12.53
N SER A 194 -17.83 11.68 -13.51
CA SER A 194 -18.98 10.77 -13.62
C SER A 194 -18.60 9.30 -13.62
N ILE A 195 -17.46 8.93 -14.20
CA ILE A 195 -16.93 7.56 -14.17
C ILE A 195 -16.62 7.08 -12.75
N GLY A 196 -16.00 7.92 -11.91
CA GLY A 196 -15.77 7.61 -10.49
C GLY A 196 -17.08 7.47 -9.73
N GLN A 197 -18.03 8.36 -9.98
CA GLN A 197 -19.38 8.32 -9.37
C GLN A 197 -20.16 7.06 -9.77
N LYS A 198 -20.12 6.66 -11.05
CA LYS A 198 -20.73 5.42 -11.53
C LYS A 198 -20.14 4.19 -10.85
N GLY A 199 -18.80 4.13 -10.70
CA GLY A 199 -18.13 3.06 -9.98
C GLY A 199 -18.51 3.02 -8.50
N MET A 200 -18.61 4.18 -7.85
CA MET A 200 -19.07 4.28 -6.46
C MET A 200 -20.51 3.77 -6.29
N LEU A 201 -21.43 4.17 -7.18
CA LEU A 201 -22.82 3.71 -7.14
C LEU A 201 -22.92 2.20 -7.40
N TYR A 202 -22.12 1.67 -8.32
CA TYR A 202 -22.03 0.24 -8.56
C TYR A 202 -21.57 -0.50 -7.31
N ALA A 203 -20.50 -0.04 -6.66
CA ALA A 203 -20.03 -0.62 -5.41
C ALA A 203 -21.10 -0.61 -4.32
N ALA A 204 -21.83 0.50 -4.17
CA ALA A 204 -22.90 0.61 -3.19
C ALA A 204 -24.04 -0.41 -3.45
N ARG A 205 -24.42 -0.62 -4.72
CA ARG A 205 -25.40 -1.66 -5.10
C ARG A 205 -24.88 -3.06 -4.77
N CYS A 206 -23.63 -3.37 -5.13
CA CYS A 206 -23.03 -4.66 -4.81
C CYS A 206 -23.00 -4.94 -3.31
N MET A 207 -22.75 -3.93 -2.50
CA MET A 207 -22.77 -4.07 -1.03
C MET A 207 -24.18 -4.30 -0.50
N ALA A 208 -25.17 -3.61 -1.05
CA ALA A 208 -26.57 -3.75 -0.63
C ALA A 208 -27.18 -5.11 -1.00
N GLU A 209 -26.87 -5.64 -2.17
CA GLU A 209 -27.40 -6.94 -2.64
C GLU A 209 -26.71 -8.14 -1.96
N GLY A 210 -25.49 -7.95 -1.44
CA GLY A 210 -24.73 -9.00 -0.76
C GLY A 210 -25.06 -9.14 0.75
N THR A 211 -25.91 -8.26 1.28
CA THR A 211 -26.34 -8.29 2.69
C THR A 211 -27.72 -8.94 2.84
#